data_9bc95623dc554ad0177f8573ef29384c
#
_entry.id   9bc95623dc554ad0177f8573ef29384c
#
_cell.length_a   1.000
_cell.length_b   1.000
_cell.length_c   1.000
_cell.angle_alpha   90.00
_cell.angle_beta   90.00
_cell.angle_gamma   90.00
#
_symmetry.space_group_name_H-M   'P 1'
#
loop_
_entity.id
_entity.type
_entity.pdbx_description
1 polymer ?
#
loop_
_entity_poly.entity_id
_entity_poly.type
_entity_poly.pdbx_seq_one_letter_code
_entity_poly.pdbx_strand_id
1 'polypeptide(L)'
;MEVTPLTKRAFRSTRGLTGGLAFLLMGVLATVGLSACGSPAYQYVADSSAKAYYKVPSQWHQISQKDLDAALKAAGGSSDGVWSTAFDAGTAPSGNNFLAPSISKPFAFAEVGTLSSTVSNELSYNTLRDFMLPVTSDSRQQDAASGFPLTDFKQLRDQVVTAKAGVHGVRETFQYTFPGGVADTFDEDVLTNSDQTVVYFLMVHCTNACYSQNQNNINTVMSSFTVGSPT
;
A
#
# COMPACT_ATOMS: atom_id res chain seq x y z
N MET A 1 -34.43 3.62 -37.33
CA MET A 1 -33.63 4.82 -37.63
C MET A 1 -32.24 4.35 -37.95
N GLU A 2 -31.95 4.39 -39.24
CA GLU A 2 -30.73 3.97 -39.90
C GLU A 2 -29.65 5.04 -39.75
N VAL A 3 -28.42 4.68 -39.47
CA VAL A 3 -27.27 5.56 -39.60
C VAL A 3 -26.19 4.87 -40.46
N THR A 4 -26.01 5.43 -41.61
CA THR A 4 -25.14 5.02 -42.71
C THR A 4 -23.64 5.31 -42.43
N PRO A 5 -22.70 4.52 -42.96
CA PRO A 5 -21.25 4.74 -42.77
C PRO A 5 -20.65 5.62 -43.85
N LEU A 6 -19.69 6.49 -43.49
CA LEU A 6 -18.95 7.35 -44.37
C LEU A 6 -17.55 6.77 -44.71
N THR A 7 -17.46 6.48 -45.96
CA THR A 7 -16.40 6.22 -46.97
C THR A 7 -14.97 6.70 -46.72
N LYS A 8 -14.05 5.76 -47.07
CA LYS A 8 -12.62 5.89 -47.35
C LYS A 8 -12.36 6.94 -48.45
N ARG A 9 -11.31 7.74 -48.30
CA ARG A 9 -10.60 8.38 -49.42
C ARG A 9 -9.14 7.94 -49.46
N ALA A 10 -8.82 7.23 -50.54
CA ALA A 10 -7.48 6.96 -51.03
C ALA A 10 -6.90 8.22 -51.68
N PHE A 11 -5.63 8.49 -51.46
CA PHE A 11 -4.90 9.43 -52.34
C PHE A 11 -3.72 8.72 -52.98
N ARG A 12 -3.67 8.83 -54.31
CA ARG A 12 -2.78 8.15 -55.24
C ARG A 12 -1.56 9.00 -55.52
N SER A 13 -0.43 8.34 -55.52
CA SER A 13 0.83 8.44 -56.30
C SER A 13 0.94 9.52 -57.37
N THR A 14 2.11 10.19 -57.41
CA THR A 14 2.81 10.54 -58.65
C THR A 14 4.32 10.36 -58.50
N ARG A 15 4.88 9.65 -59.50
CA ARG A 15 6.29 9.41 -59.74
C ARG A 15 6.94 10.66 -60.37
N GLY A 16 8.20 10.91 -60.03
CA GLY A 16 9.09 11.78 -60.76
C GLY A 16 10.54 11.29 -60.62
N LEU A 17 11.11 10.80 -61.73
CA LEU A 17 12.52 10.43 -61.89
C LEU A 17 13.36 11.71 -62.18
N THR A 18 14.58 11.77 -61.68
CA THR A 18 15.85 11.86 -62.40
C THR A 18 16.96 12.52 -61.60
N GLY A 19 18.19 11.95 -61.74
CA GLY A 19 19.39 12.74 -61.77
C GLY A 19 20.38 12.59 -60.63
N GLY A 20 21.39 11.79 -60.83
CA GLY A 20 22.57 11.46 -60.11
C GLY A 20 23.40 12.58 -59.51
N LEU A 21 24.16 12.27 -58.51
CA LEU A 21 25.64 12.43 -58.44
C LEU A 21 26.13 11.86 -57.13
N ALA A 22 27.18 11.07 -57.22
CA ALA A 22 27.89 10.49 -56.11
C ALA A 22 28.57 11.55 -55.26
N PHE A 23 28.42 11.49 -53.93
CA PHE A 23 29.38 12.03 -52.97
C PHE A 23 29.53 11.07 -51.79
N LEU A 24 30.72 10.49 -51.73
CA LEU A 24 31.26 9.82 -50.54
C LEU A 24 31.38 10.84 -49.44
N LEU A 25 30.68 10.63 -48.33
CA LEU A 25 31.00 11.29 -47.07
C LEU A 25 30.72 10.35 -45.91
N MET A 26 31.77 10.15 -45.18
CA MET A 26 32.01 9.48 -43.92
C MET A 26 30.76 9.36 -43.03
N GLY A 27 30.46 8.10 -42.70
CA GLY A 27 29.48 7.77 -41.68
C GLY A 27 29.95 8.21 -40.29
N VAL A 28 29.27 9.18 -39.73
CA VAL A 28 29.21 9.37 -38.29
C VAL A 28 28.10 8.43 -37.78
N LEU A 29 28.48 7.30 -37.20
CA LEU A 29 27.58 6.50 -36.39
C LEU A 29 27.17 7.35 -35.17
N ALA A 30 26.09 8.09 -35.28
CA ALA A 30 25.37 8.61 -34.15
C ALA A 30 24.74 7.40 -33.49
N THR A 31 25.41 6.84 -32.48
CA THR A 31 24.80 5.96 -31.49
C THR A 31 23.73 6.78 -30.77
N VAL A 32 22.51 6.72 -31.28
CA VAL A 32 21.33 7.14 -30.56
C VAL A 32 21.25 6.20 -29.34
N GLY A 33 21.78 6.67 -28.19
CA GLY A 33 21.56 6.05 -26.94
C GLY A 33 20.04 5.98 -26.71
N LEU A 34 19.46 4.82 -26.98
CA LEU A 34 18.13 4.48 -26.50
C LEU A 34 18.23 4.57 -24.97
N SER A 35 17.92 5.74 -24.43
CA SER A 35 17.59 5.88 -23.01
C SER A 35 16.41 4.95 -22.81
N ALA A 36 16.70 3.73 -22.35
CA ALA A 36 15.68 2.84 -21.85
C ALA A 36 15.04 3.58 -20.68
N CYS A 37 13.92 4.25 -20.91
CA CYS A 37 13.01 4.68 -19.85
C CYS A 37 12.54 3.39 -19.18
N GLY A 38 13.33 2.86 -18.26
CA GLY A 38 12.91 1.78 -17.39
C GLY A 38 11.64 2.23 -16.66
N SER A 39 10.63 1.37 -16.61
CA SER A 39 9.47 1.63 -15.80
C SER A 39 9.91 1.98 -14.37
N PRO A 40 9.28 2.98 -13.72
CA PRO A 40 9.66 3.37 -12.38
C PRO A 40 9.59 2.15 -11.44
N ALA A 41 10.59 2.01 -10.58
CA ALA A 41 10.66 0.89 -9.63
C ALA A 41 9.53 0.94 -8.58
N TYR A 42 8.97 2.12 -8.36
CA TYR A 42 7.93 2.37 -7.34
C TYR A 42 6.81 3.23 -7.92
N GLN A 43 5.60 3.00 -7.41
CA GLN A 43 4.47 3.91 -7.50
C GLN A 43 4.31 4.66 -6.17
N TYR A 44 4.00 5.96 -6.28
CA TYR A 44 3.86 6.83 -5.12
C TYR A 44 2.38 7.02 -4.81
N VAL A 45 2.02 6.73 -3.57
CA VAL A 45 0.71 7.01 -3.02
C VAL A 45 0.78 8.33 -2.28
N ALA A 46 -0.06 9.27 -2.67
CA ALA A 46 -0.10 10.58 -2.06
C ALA A 46 -1.54 11.07 -2.00
N ASP A 47 -2.02 11.36 -0.82
CA ASP A 47 -3.28 12.05 -0.61
C ASP A 47 -3.04 13.31 0.22
N SER A 48 -3.22 14.47 -0.41
CA SER A 48 -2.97 15.77 0.21
C SER A 48 -4.04 16.15 1.24
N SER A 49 -5.26 15.63 1.12
CA SER A 49 -6.34 15.87 2.07
C SER A 49 -6.19 15.00 3.30
N ALA A 50 -5.85 13.73 3.13
CA ALA A 50 -5.51 12.81 4.21
C ALA A 50 -4.10 13.07 4.79
N LYS A 51 -3.24 13.79 4.05
CA LYS A 51 -1.84 14.07 4.42
C LYS A 51 -1.02 12.81 4.69
N ALA A 52 -1.25 11.77 3.90
CA ALA A 52 -0.56 10.49 3.96
C ALA A 52 0.20 10.24 2.66
N TYR A 53 1.46 9.83 2.78
CA TYR A 53 2.37 9.63 1.66
C TYR A 53 3.21 8.38 1.90
N TYR A 54 3.28 7.50 0.91
CA TYR A 54 4.19 6.36 0.91
C TYR A 54 4.42 5.86 -0.51
N LYS A 55 5.32 4.91 -0.67
CA LYS A 55 5.57 4.27 -1.97
C LYS A 55 5.49 2.75 -1.85
N VAL A 56 5.01 2.13 -2.92
CA VAL A 56 4.99 0.67 -3.06
C VAL A 56 5.74 0.26 -4.32
N PRO A 57 6.32 -0.95 -4.40
CA PRO A 57 6.89 -1.46 -5.64
C PRO A 57 5.88 -1.38 -6.79
N SER A 58 6.34 -0.98 -7.98
CA SER A 58 5.44 -0.72 -9.12
C SER A 58 4.68 -1.96 -9.61
N GLN A 59 5.18 -3.17 -9.27
CA GLN A 59 4.52 -4.43 -9.59
C GLN A 59 3.39 -4.81 -8.62
N TRP A 60 3.18 -4.08 -7.52
CA TRP A 60 2.05 -4.32 -6.64
C TRP A 60 0.80 -3.67 -7.24
N HIS A 61 -0.31 -4.36 -7.15
CA HIS A 61 -1.57 -3.95 -7.76
C HIS A 61 -2.45 -3.24 -6.74
N GLN A 62 -2.90 -2.04 -7.08
CA GLN A 62 -3.86 -1.33 -6.23
C GLN A 62 -5.21 -2.05 -6.26
N ILE A 63 -5.78 -2.25 -5.08
CA ILE A 63 -7.14 -2.77 -4.92
C ILE A 63 -8.14 -1.65 -5.22
N SER A 64 -9.21 -1.98 -5.96
CA SER A 64 -10.26 -1.00 -6.21
C SER A 64 -10.95 -0.58 -4.91
N GLN A 65 -11.35 0.69 -4.79
CA GLN A 65 -12.04 1.18 -3.58
C GLN A 65 -13.27 0.33 -3.25
N LYS A 66 -14.04 -0.05 -4.27
CA LYS A 66 -15.21 -0.92 -4.10
C LYS A 66 -14.88 -2.26 -3.45
N ASP A 67 -13.79 -2.91 -3.88
CA ASP A 67 -13.40 -4.21 -3.35
C ASP A 67 -12.80 -4.07 -1.95
N LEU A 68 -12.08 -2.98 -1.70
CA LEU A 68 -11.56 -2.66 -0.37
C LEU A 68 -12.69 -2.38 0.62
N ASP A 69 -13.67 -1.56 0.27
CA ASP A 69 -14.84 -1.26 1.11
C ASP A 69 -15.63 -2.54 1.44
N ALA A 70 -15.77 -3.44 0.47
CA ALA A 70 -16.43 -4.73 0.68
C ALA A 70 -15.64 -5.60 1.67
N ALA A 71 -14.30 -5.63 1.57
CA ALA A 71 -13.44 -6.38 2.47
C ALA A 71 -13.44 -5.81 3.89
N LEU A 72 -13.34 -4.48 4.04
CA LEU A 72 -13.42 -3.80 5.33
C LEU A 72 -14.76 -4.07 6.03
N LYS A 73 -15.86 -3.96 5.29
CA LYS A 73 -17.20 -4.29 5.81
C LYS A 73 -17.31 -5.76 6.23
N ALA A 74 -16.75 -6.69 5.47
CA ALA A 74 -16.73 -8.10 5.83
C ALA A 74 -15.91 -8.38 7.11
N ALA A 75 -14.87 -7.57 7.37
CA ALA A 75 -14.08 -7.60 8.60
C ALA A 75 -14.73 -6.85 9.78
N GLY A 76 -15.94 -6.30 9.61
CA GLY A 76 -16.66 -5.56 10.65
C GLY A 76 -16.30 -4.08 10.74
N GLY A 77 -15.49 -3.56 9.83
CA GLY A 77 -15.11 -2.15 9.75
C GLY A 77 -16.10 -1.29 8.93
N SER A 78 -15.85 0.01 8.87
CA SER A 78 -16.56 0.98 8.02
C SER A 78 -15.52 1.84 7.30
N SER A 79 -15.83 2.19 6.05
CA SER A 79 -15.04 3.15 5.26
C SER A 79 -15.63 4.57 5.28
N ASP A 80 -16.71 4.81 6.04
CA ASP A 80 -17.39 6.10 6.11
C ASP A 80 -16.50 7.18 6.74
N GLY A 81 -16.20 8.24 5.97
CA GLY A 81 -15.37 9.36 6.45
C GLY A 81 -13.89 9.05 6.61
N VAL A 82 -13.44 7.94 6.05
CA VAL A 82 -12.07 7.45 6.12
C VAL A 82 -11.45 7.45 4.72
N TRP A 83 -10.21 7.93 4.60
CA TRP A 83 -9.41 7.65 3.43
C TRP A 83 -8.70 6.31 3.62
N SER A 84 -8.80 5.42 2.63
CA SER A 84 -8.10 4.14 2.67
C SER A 84 -7.60 3.72 1.29
N THR A 85 -6.55 2.92 1.26
CA THR A 85 -6.00 2.34 0.04
C THR A 85 -5.28 1.04 0.36
N ALA A 86 -5.29 0.11 -0.59
CA ALA A 86 -4.60 -1.17 -0.43
C ALA A 86 -3.88 -1.59 -1.70
N PHE A 87 -2.82 -2.37 -1.53
CA PHE A 87 -2.01 -2.95 -2.60
C PHE A 87 -1.73 -4.41 -2.32
N ASP A 88 -1.82 -5.22 -3.36
CA ASP A 88 -1.55 -6.65 -3.31
C ASP A 88 -0.41 -6.99 -4.27
N ALA A 89 0.63 -7.67 -3.78
CA ALA A 89 1.76 -8.13 -4.57
C ALA A 89 1.49 -9.47 -5.30
N GLY A 90 0.30 -10.03 -5.12
CA GLY A 90 -0.12 -11.29 -5.76
C GLY A 90 -0.47 -11.13 -7.24
N THR A 91 -0.49 -12.24 -7.96
CA THR A 91 -0.88 -12.29 -9.37
C THR A 91 -2.41 -12.22 -9.57
N ALA A 92 -3.18 -12.46 -8.51
CA ALA A 92 -4.63 -12.32 -8.48
C ALA A 92 -5.00 -11.38 -7.32
N PRO A 93 -4.81 -10.06 -7.51
CA PRO A 93 -5.02 -9.07 -6.45
C PRO A 93 -6.49 -9.04 -6.02
N SER A 94 -6.73 -9.02 -4.71
CA SER A 94 -8.06 -9.06 -4.14
C SER A 94 -8.14 -8.34 -2.80
N GLY A 95 -9.21 -7.56 -2.57
CA GLY A 95 -9.54 -7.01 -1.26
C GLY A 95 -9.74 -8.09 -0.18
N ASN A 96 -10.14 -9.29 -0.58
CA ASN A 96 -10.30 -10.42 0.34
C ASN A 96 -8.98 -10.87 0.98
N ASN A 97 -7.82 -10.44 0.46
CA ASN A 97 -6.52 -10.71 1.08
C ASN A 97 -6.26 -9.81 2.31
N PHE A 98 -7.10 -8.80 2.55
CA PHE A 98 -7.08 -8.03 3.79
C PHE A 98 -7.39 -8.97 4.98
N LEU A 99 -6.43 -9.16 5.86
CA LEU A 99 -6.48 -10.09 6.99
C LEU A 99 -6.82 -11.55 6.63
N ALA A 100 -6.66 -11.95 5.36
CA ALA A 100 -6.81 -13.34 4.99
C ALA A 100 -5.63 -14.17 5.50
N PRO A 101 -5.89 -15.39 5.99
CA PRO A 101 -4.80 -16.29 6.41
C PRO A 101 -3.98 -16.76 5.21
N SER A 102 -2.69 -17.00 5.45
CA SER A 102 -1.82 -17.71 4.52
C SER A 102 -1.54 -17.00 3.19
N ILE A 103 -1.65 -15.68 3.13
CA ILE A 103 -1.27 -14.97 1.92
C ILE A 103 0.24 -15.09 1.68
N SER A 104 0.59 -15.60 0.50
CA SER A 104 1.99 -15.89 0.12
C SER A 104 2.70 -14.72 -0.55
N LYS A 105 2.03 -13.58 -0.68
CA LYS A 105 2.56 -12.32 -1.21
C LYS A 105 2.16 -11.17 -0.29
N PRO A 106 3.00 -10.12 -0.16
CA PRO A 106 2.67 -8.99 0.68
C PRO A 106 1.35 -8.31 0.29
N PHE A 107 0.56 -8.00 1.30
CA PHE A 107 -0.60 -7.12 1.20
C PHE A 107 -0.35 -5.88 2.05
N ALA A 108 -0.45 -4.69 1.45
CA ALA A 108 -0.32 -3.42 2.15
C ALA A 108 -1.69 -2.75 2.25
N PHE A 109 -2.00 -2.20 3.42
CA PHE A 109 -3.20 -1.43 3.68
C PHE A 109 -2.84 -0.15 4.42
N ALA A 110 -3.38 0.98 3.97
CA ALA A 110 -3.24 2.26 4.64
C ALA A 110 -4.60 2.90 4.85
N GLU A 111 -4.75 3.58 5.99
CA GLU A 111 -5.97 4.24 6.39
C GLU A 111 -5.66 5.56 7.11
N VAL A 112 -6.49 6.58 6.90
CA VAL A 112 -6.48 7.82 7.68
C VAL A 112 -7.90 8.10 8.14
N GLY A 113 -8.10 8.14 9.45
CA GLY A 113 -9.40 8.36 10.05
C GLY A 113 -9.39 9.51 11.06
N THR A 114 -10.54 10.19 11.19
CA THR A 114 -10.76 11.19 12.23
C THR A 114 -11.27 10.49 13.50
N LEU A 115 -10.63 10.79 14.62
CA LEU A 115 -11.04 10.26 15.92
C LEU A 115 -12.16 11.12 16.53
N SER A 116 -13.13 10.47 17.15
CA SER A 116 -14.10 11.18 17.99
C SER A 116 -13.41 11.73 19.24
N SER A 117 -13.97 12.75 19.85
CA SER A 117 -13.42 13.31 21.08
C SER A 117 -13.30 12.29 22.23
N THR A 118 -14.20 11.33 22.29
CA THR A 118 -14.12 10.24 23.28
C THR A 118 -12.87 9.39 23.04
N VAL A 119 -12.67 8.90 21.80
CA VAL A 119 -11.51 8.08 21.43
C VAL A 119 -10.21 8.87 21.59
N SER A 120 -10.20 10.14 21.15
CA SER A 120 -9.04 11.03 21.28
C SER A 120 -8.59 11.21 22.72
N ASN A 121 -9.54 11.38 23.66
CA ASN A 121 -9.23 11.55 25.10
C ASN A 121 -8.70 10.25 25.75
N GLU A 122 -9.01 9.09 25.21
CA GLU A 122 -8.58 7.78 25.70
C GLU A 122 -7.35 7.25 24.96
N LEU A 123 -6.85 8.01 23.97
CA LEU A 123 -5.74 7.57 23.15
C LEU A 123 -4.46 7.47 23.95
N SER A 124 -3.80 6.34 23.85
CA SER A 124 -2.54 6.03 24.50
C SER A 124 -1.65 5.21 23.55
N TYR A 125 -0.38 5.07 23.86
CA TYR A 125 0.48 4.16 23.09
C TYR A 125 -0.02 2.71 23.11
N ASN A 126 -0.72 2.28 24.16
CA ASN A 126 -1.28 0.94 24.22
C ASN A 126 -2.51 0.80 23.31
N THR A 127 -3.40 1.79 23.27
CA THR A 127 -4.53 1.78 22.34
C THR A 127 -4.08 1.90 20.88
N LEU A 128 -2.96 2.57 20.60
CA LEU A 128 -2.34 2.56 19.27
C LEU A 128 -1.74 1.20 18.92
N ARG A 129 -1.11 0.49 19.87
CA ARG A 129 -0.63 -0.89 19.67
C ARG A 129 -1.77 -1.87 19.34
N ASP A 130 -2.90 -1.68 19.97
CA ASP A 130 -4.07 -2.54 19.81
C ASP A 130 -5.03 -2.04 18.69
N PHE A 131 -4.54 -1.19 17.78
CA PHE A 131 -5.39 -0.53 16.78
C PHE A 131 -6.08 -1.51 15.83
N MET A 132 -5.33 -2.46 15.27
CA MET A 132 -5.88 -3.44 14.32
C MET A 132 -6.04 -4.82 14.95
N LEU A 133 -5.06 -5.27 15.69
CA LEU A 133 -5.03 -6.59 16.34
C LEU A 133 -4.58 -6.42 17.80
N PRO A 134 -4.95 -7.32 18.70
CA PRO A 134 -4.54 -7.25 20.10
C PRO A 134 -3.03 -7.53 20.23
N VAL A 135 -2.25 -6.53 20.60
CA VAL A 135 -0.79 -6.63 20.75
C VAL A 135 -0.38 -6.56 22.22
N THR A 136 -1.03 -5.72 23.03
CA THR A 136 -0.73 -5.64 24.47
C THR A 136 -1.17 -6.91 25.21
N SER A 137 -0.53 -7.20 26.34
CA SER A 137 -0.90 -8.38 27.16
C SER A 137 -2.36 -8.35 27.61
N ASP A 138 -2.83 -7.16 27.98
CA ASP A 138 -4.18 -6.98 28.52
C ASP A 138 -5.23 -7.18 27.43
N SER A 139 -5.02 -6.61 26.27
CA SER A 139 -5.88 -6.80 25.10
C SER A 139 -5.93 -8.26 24.66
N ARG A 140 -4.78 -8.93 24.57
CA ARG A 140 -4.72 -10.36 24.23
C ARG A 140 -5.45 -11.25 25.23
N GLN A 141 -5.38 -10.95 26.53
CA GLN A 141 -6.11 -11.71 27.55
C GLN A 141 -7.62 -11.52 27.39
N GLN A 142 -8.06 -10.28 27.18
CA GLN A 142 -9.47 -9.96 26.98
C GLN A 142 -10.02 -10.64 25.73
N ASP A 143 -9.30 -10.58 24.63
CA ASP A 143 -9.72 -11.13 23.34
C ASP A 143 -9.70 -12.66 23.36
N ALA A 144 -8.71 -13.28 24.01
CA ALA A 144 -8.70 -14.73 24.20
C ALA A 144 -9.92 -15.21 25.01
N ALA A 145 -10.34 -14.46 26.04
CA ALA A 145 -11.55 -14.75 26.79
C ALA A 145 -12.83 -14.60 25.95
N SER A 146 -12.80 -13.78 24.90
CA SER A 146 -13.89 -13.54 23.96
C SER A 146 -13.88 -14.50 22.75
N GLY A 147 -12.92 -15.43 22.68
CA GLY A 147 -12.81 -16.40 21.59
C GLY A 147 -12.10 -15.87 20.34
N PHE A 148 -11.21 -14.88 20.50
CA PHE A 148 -10.38 -14.39 19.40
C PHE A 148 -9.59 -15.53 18.74
N PRO A 149 -9.66 -15.67 17.40
CA PRO A 149 -9.21 -16.89 16.73
C PRO A 149 -7.70 -16.99 16.52
N LEU A 150 -6.95 -15.88 16.66
CA LEU A 150 -5.50 -15.90 16.43
C LEU A 150 -4.75 -16.31 17.68
N THR A 151 -3.69 -17.11 17.52
CA THR A 151 -2.89 -17.67 18.62
C THR A 151 -1.40 -17.39 18.43
N ASP A 152 -0.56 -17.85 19.35
CA ASP A 152 0.90 -17.84 19.28
C ASP A 152 1.50 -16.47 18.96
N PHE A 153 0.98 -15.43 19.61
CA PHE A 153 1.51 -14.08 19.48
C PHE A 153 3.01 -14.02 19.78
N LYS A 154 3.74 -13.32 18.91
CA LYS A 154 5.16 -13.05 19.10
C LYS A 154 5.50 -11.63 18.69
N GLN A 155 5.94 -10.81 19.63
CA GLN A 155 6.49 -9.47 19.34
C GLN A 155 7.89 -9.61 18.73
N LEU A 156 8.12 -8.96 17.60
CA LEU A 156 9.43 -8.90 16.94
C LEU A 156 10.07 -7.52 17.08
N ARG A 157 9.25 -6.47 17.02
CA ARG A 157 9.65 -5.07 17.21
C ARG A 157 8.52 -4.31 17.89
N ASP A 158 8.88 -3.39 18.77
CA ASP A 158 7.98 -2.40 19.37
C ASP A 158 8.77 -1.11 19.60
N GLN A 159 8.35 -0.02 18.97
CA GLN A 159 9.01 1.26 19.03
C GLN A 159 8.00 2.40 19.14
N VAL A 160 8.19 3.26 20.11
CA VAL A 160 7.50 4.56 20.14
C VAL A 160 8.17 5.48 19.12
N VAL A 161 7.37 6.07 18.26
CA VAL A 161 7.80 6.99 17.19
C VAL A 161 7.38 8.41 17.55
N THR A 162 8.30 9.35 17.37
CA THR A 162 8.02 10.79 17.42
C THR A 162 8.59 11.42 16.16
N ALA A 163 7.75 12.07 15.38
CA ALA A 163 8.11 12.73 14.14
C ALA A 163 7.94 14.25 14.23
N LYS A 164 8.22 14.95 13.13
CA LYS A 164 8.04 16.41 13.04
C LYS A 164 6.57 16.80 13.23
N ALA A 165 6.34 18.05 13.58
CA ALA A 165 5.03 18.67 13.76
C ALA A 165 4.15 17.97 14.83
N GLY A 166 4.77 17.32 15.82
CA GLY A 166 4.05 16.68 16.93
C GLY A 166 3.38 15.34 16.57
N VAL A 167 3.62 14.81 15.37
CA VAL A 167 3.19 13.45 15.02
C VAL A 167 3.91 12.44 15.92
N HIS A 168 3.15 11.52 16.48
CA HIS A 168 3.69 10.48 17.36
C HIS A 168 2.86 9.21 17.27
N GLY A 169 3.37 8.10 17.78
CA GLY A 169 2.68 6.82 17.74
C GLY A 169 3.60 5.64 17.98
N VAL A 170 3.28 4.51 17.36
CA VAL A 170 4.03 3.27 17.49
C VAL A 170 4.35 2.68 16.11
N ARG A 171 5.48 1.98 16.07
CA ARG A 171 5.89 1.11 14.96
C ARG A 171 6.13 -0.27 15.51
N GLU A 172 5.42 -1.25 14.98
CA GLU A 172 5.44 -2.60 15.51
C GLU A 172 5.66 -3.63 14.40
N THR A 173 6.28 -4.74 14.77
CA THR A 173 6.29 -5.95 13.95
C THR A 173 6.00 -7.11 14.87
N PHE A 174 5.00 -7.91 14.54
CA PHE A 174 4.59 -9.05 15.34
C PHE A 174 4.07 -10.20 14.47
N GLN A 175 3.86 -11.33 15.09
CA GLN A 175 3.32 -12.54 14.45
C GLN A 175 2.10 -13.03 15.18
N TYR A 176 1.20 -13.61 14.39
CA TYR A 176 0.07 -14.40 14.88
C TYR A 176 -0.08 -15.66 14.04
N THR A 177 -0.56 -16.73 14.66
CA THR A 177 -0.95 -17.97 13.99
C THR A 177 -2.45 -17.94 13.75
N PHE A 178 -2.86 -18.06 12.49
CA PHE A 178 -4.26 -18.18 12.08
C PHE A 178 -4.81 -19.61 12.32
N PRO A 179 -6.14 -19.78 12.39
CA PRO A 179 -6.76 -21.08 12.34
C PRO A 179 -6.26 -21.88 11.13
N GLY A 180 -5.78 -23.10 11.38
CA GLY A 180 -5.09 -23.91 10.35
C GLY A 180 -3.59 -23.95 10.49
N GLY A 181 -3.00 -23.21 11.47
CA GLY A 181 -1.59 -23.33 11.87
C GLY A 181 -0.61 -22.54 11.01
N VAL A 182 -1.09 -21.63 10.17
CA VAL A 182 -0.21 -20.75 9.40
C VAL A 182 0.05 -19.45 10.18
N ALA A 183 1.33 -19.12 10.34
CA ALA A 183 1.74 -17.89 11.02
C ALA A 183 2.04 -16.79 10.00
N ASP A 184 1.44 -15.63 10.22
CA ASP A 184 1.67 -14.40 9.46
C ASP A 184 2.46 -13.40 10.30
N THR A 185 3.26 -12.59 9.61
CA THR A 185 3.96 -11.43 10.17
C THR A 185 3.24 -10.17 9.72
N PHE A 186 2.96 -9.30 10.70
CA PHE A 186 2.40 -7.97 10.54
C PHE A 186 3.49 -6.94 10.85
N ASP A 187 3.64 -5.94 9.97
CA ASP A 187 4.50 -4.79 10.17
C ASP A 187 3.63 -3.55 10.04
N GLU A 188 3.52 -2.75 11.10
CA GLU A 188 2.58 -1.64 11.12
C GLU A 188 3.15 -0.37 11.76
N ASP A 189 2.67 0.76 11.25
CA ASP A 189 2.82 2.10 11.81
C ASP A 189 1.43 2.62 12.19
N VAL A 190 1.23 2.96 13.44
CA VAL A 190 0.02 3.61 13.94
C VAL A 190 0.40 4.94 14.56
N LEU A 191 0.10 6.02 13.85
CA LEU A 191 0.53 7.37 14.20
C LEU A 191 -0.68 8.27 14.43
N THR A 192 -0.51 9.33 15.21
CA THR A 192 -1.51 10.38 15.41
C THR A 192 -0.87 11.76 15.27
N ASN A 193 -1.67 12.78 14.96
CA ASN A 193 -1.24 14.17 14.97
C ASN A 193 -1.06 14.70 16.41
N SER A 194 -0.51 15.90 16.55
CA SER A 194 -0.27 16.54 17.86
C SER A 194 -1.51 16.63 18.75
N ASP A 195 -2.67 16.79 18.15
CA ASP A 195 -3.94 17.03 18.83
C ASP A 195 -4.74 15.73 19.06
N GLN A 196 -4.18 14.60 18.62
CA GLN A 196 -4.80 13.27 18.76
C GLN A 196 -6.20 13.16 18.12
N THR A 197 -6.44 13.93 17.06
CA THR A 197 -7.74 13.97 16.36
C THR A 197 -7.77 13.17 15.07
N VAL A 198 -6.60 12.74 14.58
CA VAL A 198 -6.44 11.97 13.36
C VAL A 198 -5.52 10.78 13.62
N VAL A 199 -5.93 9.60 13.21
CA VAL A 199 -5.07 8.41 13.16
C VAL A 199 -4.60 8.16 11.74
N TYR A 200 -3.36 7.78 11.60
CA TYR A 200 -2.70 7.38 10.37
C TYR A 200 -2.19 5.95 10.56
N PHE A 201 -2.63 5.06 9.72
CA PHE A 201 -2.30 3.65 9.79
C PHE A 201 -1.69 3.17 8.49
N LEU A 202 -0.60 2.42 8.57
CA LEU A 202 -0.05 1.64 7.47
C LEU A 202 0.34 0.27 8.00
N MET A 203 -0.10 -0.77 7.31
CA MET A 203 0.24 -2.16 7.63
C MET A 203 0.69 -2.90 6.37
N VAL A 204 1.69 -3.77 6.52
CA VAL A 204 2.01 -4.80 5.53
C VAL A 204 2.02 -6.14 6.23
N HIS A 205 1.30 -7.12 5.68
CA HIS A 205 1.32 -8.47 6.23
C HIS A 205 1.43 -9.54 5.14
N CYS A 206 1.91 -10.69 5.51
CA CYS A 206 1.84 -11.97 4.80
C CYS A 206 2.46 -13.08 5.67
N THR A 207 2.44 -14.34 5.18
CA THR A 207 3.06 -15.45 5.93
C THR A 207 4.51 -15.14 6.32
N ASN A 208 5.00 -15.74 7.41
CA ASN A 208 6.38 -15.54 7.89
C ASN A 208 7.43 -15.81 6.80
N ALA A 209 7.21 -16.83 5.97
CA ALA A 209 8.08 -17.15 4.85
C ALA A 209 8.06 -16.04 3.78
N CYS A 210 6.87 -15.55 3.44
CA CYS A 210 6.67 -14.43 2.53
C CYS A 210 7.35 -13.17 3.05
N TYR A 211 7.14 -12.84 4.33
CA TYR A 211 7.72 -11.65 4.95
C TYR A 211 9.26 -11.66 4.85
N SER A 212 9.88 -12.79 5.20
CA SER A 212 11.34 -12.95 5.12
C SER A 212 11.88 -12.78 3.69
N GLN A 213 11.17 -13.34 2.70
CA GLN A 213 11.54 -13.23 1.28
C GLN A 213 11.36 -11.82 0.69
N ASN A 214 10.43 -11.04 1.22
CA ASN A 214 10.07 -9.72 0.72
C ASN A 214 10.52 -8.57 1.63
N GLN A 215 11.34 -8.83 2.63
CA GLN A 215 11.73 -7.89 3.68
C GLN A 215 12.21 -6.54 3.13
N ASN A 216 13.01 -6.53 2.05
CA ASN A 216 13.50 -5.29 1.45
C ASN A 216 12.38 -4.43 0.87
N ASN A 217 11.40 -5.03 0.21
CA ASN A 217 10.24 -4.33 -0.33
C ASN A 217 9.34 -3.82 0.80
N ILE A 218 9.06 -4.66 1.79
CA ILE A 218 8.26 -4.32 2.97
C ILE A 218 8.92 -3.15 3.72
N ASN A 219 10.22 -3.26 4.03
CA ASN A 219 10.96 -2.18 4.67
C ASN A 219 10.92 -0.87 3.86
N THR A 220 10.93 -0.96 2.53
CA THR A 220 10.82 0.23 1.66
C THR A 220 9.44 0.87 1.78
N VAL A 221 8.36 0.08 1.79
CA VAL A 221 6.99 0.58 2.00
C VAL A 221 6.90 1.25 3.37
N MET A 222 7.21 0.53 4.45
CA MET A 222 7.09 1.01 5.83
C MET A 222 7.95 2.25 6.11
N SER A 223 9.22 2.26 5.68
CA SER A 223 10.13 3.40 5.91
C SER A 223 9.79 4.64 5.07
N SER A 224 8.99 4.49 4.02
CA SER A 224 8.53 5.61 3.19
C SER A 224 7.27 6.29 3.72
N PHE A 225 6.61 5.71 4.72
CA PHE A 225 5.40 6.27 5.27
C PHE A 225 5.68 7.60 5.98
N THR A 226 5.03 8.63 5.49
CA THR A 226 5.16 10.00 5.99
C THR A 226 3.78 10.62 6.11
N VAL A 227 3.51 11.27 7.22
CA VAL A 227 2.22 11.88 7.54
C VAL A 227 2.38 13.35 7.90
N GLY A 228 1.32 14.12 7.74
CA GLY A 228 1.36 15.56 7.91
C GLY A 228 1.72 16.31 6.62
N SER A 229 2.01 17.59 6.70
CA SER A 229 2.42 18.36 5.53
C SER A 229 3.79 17.88 5.03
N PRO A 230 3.96 17.57 3.73
CA PRO A 230 5.29 17.38 3.17
C PRO A 230 6.10 18.66 3.39
N THR A 231 7.30 18.51 3.92
CA THR A 231 8.26 19.60 4.14
C THR A 231 8.97 19.94 2.87
#